data_5945ee4384d3bfd64a55e245c44acdf5
#
_entry.id   5945ee4384d3bfd64a55e245c44acdf5
#
_cell.length_a   1.000
_cell.length_b   1.000
_cell.length_c   1.000
_cell.angle_alpha   90.00
_cell.angle_beta   90.00
_cell.angle_gamma   90.00
#
_symmetry.space_group_name_H-M   'P 1'
#
loop_
_entity.id
_entity.type
_entity.pdbx_description
1 polymer ?
#
loop_
_entity_poly.entity_id
_entity_poly.type
_entity_poly.pdbx_seq_one_letter_code
_entity_poly.pdbx_strand_id
1 'polypeptide(L)'
;MSSPDPQVRAARNRSTSPAARGPVVAVTGAAAGVGAMLTEQLAASEEIKQVVAIDERRGECADAQWHILDVRDPAIAEKLRGADVVVHLALDLDLETDAAARTAYNVRGTQTVLTAAAAAGVHRVVLCTSAMVYGALPDNELPLAEDAELRATAEATGVGDLLEIERLARRAPRAHPGLNVTVVRPGVLVGGGTDTALTRYFESPRLLVVAGSRPAWQFCHIEDLCSALEYAVVEKVEGELAVGCDGWLEQEEVEELSGIRRMELPSAVALGAAARLHRIGLTPSPAGDLAYTMYPWVVSGSRLHDAGWRPRWTNEEVLAELLEEVAGRHTVAGRRLGRKDATAAGAAGATVALLGAAAVVRRARKARRRI
;
A
#
# COMPACT_ATOMS: atom_id res chain seq x y z
N MET A 1 -52.40 -40.25 -42.09
CA MET A 1 -52.72 -38.82 -41.90
C MET A 1 -51.72 -38.26 -40.98
N SER A 2 -50.91 -37.38 -41.51
CA SER A 2 -49.67 -36.86 -40.95
C SER A 2 -49.88 -35.83 -39.84
N SER A 3 -49.17 -35.97 -38.75
CA SER A 3 -48.96 -34.90 -37.81
C SER A 3 -47.68 -34.10 -38.19
N PRO A 4 -47.68 -32.76 -38.18
CA PRO A 4 -46.47 -32.07 -38.33
C PRO A 4 -45.91 -31.65 -36.91
N ASP A 5 -44.65 -31.87 -36.77
CA ASP A 5 -43.79 -31.43 -35.71
C ASP A 5 -43.59 -29.87 -35.75
N PRO A 6 -43.70 -29.13 -34.65
CA PRO A 6 -43.20 -27.78 -34.60
C PRO A 6 -41.98 -27.66 -33.68
N GLN A 7 -40.81 -27.79 -34.24
CA GLN A 7 -39.61 -27.22 -33.62
C GLN A 7 -39.68 -25.70 -33.71
N VAL A 8 -40.27 -25.07 -32.70
CA VAL A 8 -40.12 -23.62 -32.47
C VAL A 8 -38.86 -23.41 -31.67
N ARG A 9 -37.81 -23.00 -32.33
CA ARG A 9 -36.63 -22.42 -31.74
C ARG A 9 -37.04 -21.18 -30.92
N ALA A 10 -37.01 -21.31 -29.60
CA ALA A 10 -37.03 -20.18 -28.73
C ALA A 10 -35.73 -19.37 -28.91
N ALA A 11 -35.80 -18.30 -29.69
CA ALA A 11 -34.80 -17.26 -29.70
C ALA A 11 -34.75 -16.68 -28.28
N ARG A 12 -33.67 -16.97 -27.55
CA ARG A 12 -33.36 -16.29 -26.30
C ARG A 12 -33.22 -14.80 -26.61
N ASN A 13 -34.26 -14.08 -26.28
CA ASN A 13 -34.19 -12.62 -26.16
C ASN A 13 -33.09 -12.30 -25.11
N ARG A 14 -31.91 -11.94 -25.58
CA ARG A 14 -30.96 -11.19 -24.74
C ARG A 14 -31.65 -9.87 -24.47
N SER A 15 -32.25 -9.76 -23.30
CA SER A 15 -32.65 -8.47 -22.77
C SER A 15 -31.40 -7.61 -22.75
N THR A 16 -31.37 -6.61 -23.61
CA THR A 16 -30.43 -5.50 -23.47
C THR A 16 -30.74 -4.84 -22.12
N SER A 17 -29.95 -5.16 -21.10
CA SER A 17 -29.92 -4.36 -19.87
C SER A 17 -29.76 -2.89 -20.27
N PRO A 18 -30.49 -1.98 -19.63
CA PRO A 18 -30.29 -0.55 -19.88
C PRO A 18 -28.82 -0.25 -19.71
N ALA A 19 -28.19 0.39 -20.69
CA ALA A 19 -26.77 0.74 -20.66
C ALA A 19 -26.47 1.40 -19.30
N ALA A 20 -25.57 0.82 -18.54
CA ALA A 20 -25.17 1.33 -17.24
C ALA A 20 -24.83 2.82 -17.39
N ARG A 21 -25.47 3.67 -16.59
CA ARG A 21 -25.34 5.14 -16.68
C ARG A 21 -24.09 5.68 -15.95
N GLY A 22 -23.27 4.80 -15.40
CA GLY A 22 -22.08 5.14 -14.61
C GLY A 22 -20.89 5.65 -15.43
N PRO A 23 -19.79 5.98 -14.76
CA PRO A 23 -18.56 6.43 -15.39
C PRO A 23 -17.84 5.28 -16.10
N VAL A 24 -17.01 5.64 -17.08
CA VAL A 24 -15.95 4.78 -17.62
C VAL A 24 -14.71 4.99 -16.74
N VAL A 25 -14.24 3.94 -16.10
CA VAL A 25 -13.11 4.00 -15.15
C VAL A 25 -11.90 3.31 -15.76
N ALA A 26 -10.79 4.02 -15.85
CA ALA A 26 -9.51 3.43 -16.22
C ALA A 26 -8.72 3.10 -14.94
N VAL A 27 -8.22 1.88 -14.82
CA VAL A 27 -7.38 1.42 -13.71
C VAL A 27 -5.99 1.11 -14.24
N THR A 28 -4.97 1.76 -13.72
CA THR A 28 -3.56 1.42 -14.00
C THR A 28 -2.99 0.57 -12.88
N GLY A 29 -2.10 -0.36 -13.19
CA GLY A 29 -1.65 -1.38 -12.23
C GLY A 29 -2.72 -2.44 -11.98
N ALA A 30 -3.54 -2.72 -13.00
CA ALA A 30 -4.76 -3.50 -12.92
C ALA A 30 -4.56 -5.02 -12.82
N ALA A 31 -3.33 -5.54 -12.99
CA ALA A 31 -3.10 -6.97 -13.14
C ALA A 31 -2.73 -7.71 -11.85
N ALA A 32 -2.54 -7.01 -10.73
CA ALA A 32 -2.13 -7.64 -9.47
C ALA A 32 -2.60 -6.86 -8.23
N GLY A 33 -2.62 -7.54 -7.09
CA GLY A 33 -2.89 -6.95 -5.78
C GLY A 33 -4.17 -6.10 -5.75
N VAL A 34 -4.08 -4.90 -5.17
CA VAL A 34 -5.20 -3.94 -5.10
C VAL A 34 -5.80 -3.66 -6.47
N GLY A 35 -4.96 -3.50 -7.50
CA GLY A 35 -5.44 -3.19 -8.85
C GLY A 35 -6.27 -4.30 -9.48
N ALA A 36 -5.88 -5.56 -9.29
CA ALA A 36 -6.66 -6.70 -9.80
C ALA A 36 -8.01 -6.80 -9.08
N MET A 37 -8.01 -6.74 -7.75
CA MET A 37 -9.22 -6.78 -6.94
C MET A 37 -10.17 -5.63 -7.28
N LEU A 38 -9.66 -4.41 -7.35
CA LEU A 38 -10.46 -3.24 -7.73
C LEU A 38 -11.03 -3.37 -9.15
N THR A 39 -10.23 -3.87 -10.10
CA THR A 39 -10.68 -4.05 -11.49
C THR A 39 -11.85 -5.03 -11.57
N GLU A 40 -11.80 -6.13 -10.83
CA GLU A 40 -12.89 -7.11 -10.74
C GLU A 40 -14.12 -6.51 -10.06
N GLN A 41 -13.93 -5.80 -8.94
CA GLN A 41 -15.01 -5.16 -8.20
C GLN A 41 -15.73 -4.11 -9.04
N LEU A 42 -15.00 -3.22 -9.72
CA LEU A 42 -15.57 -2.20 -10.59
C LEU A 42 -16.27 -2.81 -11.80
N ALA A 43 -15.73 -3.90 -12.38
CA ALA A 43 -16.34 -4.58 -13.51
C ALA A 43 -17.65 -5.29 -13.12
N ALA A 44 -17.81 -5.71 -11.86
CA ALA A 44 -19.02 -6.29 -11.31
C ALA A 44 -20.06 -5.27 -10.85
N SER A 45 -19.67 -3.99 -10.71
CA SER A 45 -20.53 -2.94 -10.19
C SER A 45 -21.53 -2.45 -11.25
N GLU A 46 -22.83 -2.37 -10.87
CA GLU A 46 -23.87 -1.80 -11.72
C GLU A 46 -23.77 -0.28 -11.88
N GLU A 47 -22.99 0.38 -11.04
CA GLU A 47 -22.76 1.82 -11.06
C GLU A 47 -21.63 2.24 -12.00
N ILE A 48 -20.88 1.26 -12.54
CA ILE A 48 -19.77 1.48 -13.47
C ILE A 48 -20.20 1.04 -14.87
N LYS A 49 -20.03 1.92 -15.84
CA LYS A 49 -20.38 1.62 -17.25
C LYS A 49 -19.37 0.69 -17.90
N GLN A 50 -18.08 0.90 -17.65
CA GLN A 50 -17.00 0.17 -18.29
C GLN A 50 -15.71 0.34 -17.48
N VAL A 51 -14.90 -0.72 -17.43
CA VAL A 51 -13.54 -0.69 -16.86
C VAL A 51 -12.52 -0.84 -17.98
N VAL A 52 -11.55 0.08 -18.02
CA VAL A 52 -10.37 0.04 -18.88
C VAL A 52 -9.18 -0.32 -18.01
N ALA A 53 -8.65 -1.52 -18.17
CA ALA A 53 -7.53 -2.04 -17.38
C ALA A 53 -6.21 -1.84 -18.14
N ILE A 54 -5.24 -1.19 -17.48
CA ILE A 54 -3.93 -0.87 -18.06
C ILE A 54 -2.83 -1.41 -17.14
N ASP A 55 -1.96 -2.27 -17.69
CA ASP A 55 -0.83 -2.86 -16.96
C ASP A 55 0.21 -3.37 -17.96
N GLU A 56 1.43 -3.66 -17.53
CA GLU A 56 2.47 -4.28 -18.37
C GLU A 56 2.15 -5.75 -18.72
N ARG A 57 1.19 -6.35 -18.03
CA ARG A 57 0.68 -7.70 -18.28
C ARG A 57 -0.85 -7.72 -18.21
N ARG A 58 -1.45 -8.72 -18.81
CA ARG A 58 -2.90 -8.93 -18.70
C ARG A 58 -3.21 -9.60 -17.36
N GLY A 59 -4.23 -9.09 -16.64
CA GLY A 59 -4.84 -9.74 -15.50
C GLY A 59 -5.97 -10.69 -15.88
N GLU A 60 -6.70 -11.19 -14.88
CA GLU A 60 -7.70 -12.26 -15.04
C GLU A 60 -9.12 -11.74 -15.31
N CYS A 61 -9.44 -10.49 -14.96
CA CYS A 61 -10.77 -9.91 -15.16
C CYS A 61 -11.15 -9.91 -16.65
N ALA A 62 -12.12 -10.76 -17.02
CA ALA A 62 -12.57 -10.93 -18.40
C ALA A 62 -13.45 -9.78 -18.90
N ASP A 63 -14.15 -9.10 -17.97
CA ASP A 63 -15.13 -8.05 -18.28
C ASP A 63 -14.48 -6.66 -18.41
N ALA A 64 -13.17 -6.54 -18.14
CA ALA A 64 -12.42 -5.31 -18.34
C ALA A 64 -11.84 -5.25 -19.77
N GLN A 65 -11.76 -4.04 -20.31
CA GLN A 65 -11.04 -3.77 -21.56
C GLN A 65 -9.55 -3.61 -21.29
N TRP A 66 -8.73 -4.59 -21.66
CA TRP A 66 -7.30 -4.61 -21.38
C TRP A 66 -6.45 -3.89 -22.43
N HIS A 67 -5.51 -3.08 -21.91
CA HIS A 67 -4.39 -2.52 -22.67
C HIS A 67 -3.07 -2.87 -21.98
N ILE A 68 -2.20 -3.57 -22.70
CA ILE A 68 -0.89 -3.98 -22.22
C ILE A 68 0.10 -2.86 -22.54
N LEU A 69 0.51 -2.10 -21.52
CA LEU A 69 1.31 -0.90 -21.69
C LEU A 69 2.01 -0.52 -20.38
N ASP A 70 3.24 -0.08 -20.48
CA ASP A 70 3.97 0.58 -19.38
C ASP A 70 3.35 1.97 -19.10
N VAL A 71 3.06 2.29 -17.86
CA VAL A 71 2.48 3.59 -17.47
C VAL A 71 3.38 4.77 -17.79
N ARG A 72 4.67 4.54 -18.06
CA ARG A 72 5.63 5.56 -18.50
C ARG A 72 5.54 5.85 -19.99
N ASP A 73 4.82 5.04 -20.77
CA ASP A 73 4.67 5.25 -22.21
C ASP A 73 3.62 6.34 -22.49
N PRO A 74 3.98 7.42 -23.20
CA PRO A 74 3.03 8.48 -23.57
C PRO A 74 1.82 7.99 -24.38
N ALA A 75 1.89 6.83 -25.03
CA ALA A 75 0.78 6.21 -25.76
C ALA A 75 -0.41 5.88 -24.85
N ILE A 76 -0.23 5.89 -23.51
CA ILE A 76 -1.32 5.73 -22.53
C ILE A 76 -2.41 6.78 -22.73
N ALA A 77 -2.09 7.99 -23.23
CA ALA A 77 -3.08 9.03 -23.52
C ALA A 77 -4.17 8.57 -24.50
N GLU A 78 -3.81 7.74 -25.49
CA GLU A 78 -4.79 7.18 -26.43
C GLU A 78 -5.70 6.13 -25.76
N LYS A 79 -5.19 5.41 -24.77
CA LYS A 79 -5.92 4.36 -24.05
C LYS A 79 -6.87 4.94 -23.01
N LEU A 80 -6.61 6.17 -22.55
CA LEU A 80 -7.45 6.91 -21.60
C LEU A 80 -8.59 7.69 -22.29
N ARG A 81 -8.64 7.76 -23.62
CA ARG A 81 -9.73 8.47 -24.33
C ARG A 81 -11.09 7.87 -24.00
N GLY A 82 -12.00 8.72 -23.55
CA GLY A 82 -13.35 8.33 -23.17
C GLY A 82 -13.48 7.78 -21.76
N ALA A 83 -12.41 7.71 -20.98
CA ALA A 83 -12.49 7.48 -19.55
C ALA A 83 -12.92 8.78 -18.85
N ASP A 84 -13.81 8.65 -17.87
CA ASP A 84 -14.27 9.74 -17.00
C ASP A 84 -13.35 9.90 -15.80
N VAL A 85 -12.81 8.78 -15.29
CA VAL A 85 -11.96 8.70 -14.10
C VAL A 85 -10.80 7.77 -14.36
N VAL A 86 -9.62 8.13 -13.87
CA VAL A 86 -8.45 7.23 -13.80
C VAL A 86 -8.17 6.92 -12.34
N VAL A 87 -8.11 5.64 -11.98
CA VAL A 87 -7.58 5.17 -10.69
C VAL A 87 -6.16 4.67 -10.92
N HIS A 88 -5.18 5.37 -10.35
CA HIS A 88 -3.76 5.07 -10.55
C HIS A 88 -3.20 4.27 -9.38
N LEU A 89 -2.97 2.98 -9.63
CA LEU A 89 -2.42 2.00 -8.68
C LEU A 89 -1.10 1.39 -9.16
N ALA A 90 -0.60 1.80 -10.32
CA ALA A 90 0.66 1.32 -10.89
C ALA A 90 1.85 1.89 -10.11
N LEU A 91 2.12 1.32 -8.94
CA LEU A 91 3.25 1.64 -8.09
C LEU A 91 4.10 0.39 -7.85
N ASP A 92 5.40 0.55 -7.92
CA ASP A 92 6.36 -0.46 -7.49
C ASP A 92 6.73 -0.18 -6.02
N LEU A 93 6.28 -1.05 -5.14
CA LEU A 93 6.58 -1.02 -3.71
C LEU A 93 7.42 -2.23 -3.28
N ASP A 94 7.96 -2.99 -4.24
CA ASP A 94 8.83 -4.12 -3.97
C ASP A 94 10.13 -3.65 -3.30
N LEU A 95 10.43 -4.25 -2.17
CA LEU A 95 11.60 -3.92 -1.35
C LEU A 95 12.92 -4.30 -2.02
N GLU A 96 12.90 -5.20 -3.00
CA GLU A 96 14.10 -5.68 -3.70
C GLU A 96 14.37 -4.91 -5.01
N THR A 97 13.44 -4.07 -5.46
CA THR A 97 13.63 -3.24 -6.68
C THR A 97 14.69 -2.17 -6.44
N ASP A 98 15.57 -1.99 -7.43
CA ASP A 98 16.55 -0.91 -7.42
C ASP A 98 15.90 0.46 -7.26
N ALA A 99 16.44 1.30 -6.38
CA ALA A 99 15.84 2.58 -6.01
C ALA A 99 15.63 3.52 -7.21
N ALA A 100 16.56 3.55 -8.16
CA ALA A 100 16.43 4.43 -9.33
C ALA A 100 15.37 3.90 -10.30
N ALA A 101 15.29 2.58 -10.48
CA ALA A 101 14.26 1.93 -11.29
C ALA A 101 12.87 2.14 -10.69
N ARG A 102 12.73 1.94 -9.37
CA ARG A 102 11.50 2.18 -8.61
C ARG A 102 11.04 3.64 -8.73
N THR A 103 11.93 4.60 -8.45
CA THR A 103 11.59 6.02 -8.57
C THR A 103 11.20 6.40 -10.00
N ALA A 104 11.88 5.85 -11.01
CA ALA A 104 11.52 6.08 -12.40
C ALA A 104 10.14 5.51 -12.74
N TYR A 105 9.78 4.34 -12.21
CA TYR A 105 8.45 3.76 -12.41
C TYR A 105 7.38 4.58 -11.68
N ASN A 106 7.57 4.82 -10.40
CA ASN A 106 6.59 5.49 -9.54
C ASN A 106 6.38 6.95 -9.94
N VAL A 107 7.44 7.76 -9.96
CA VAL A 107 7.32 9.21 -10.14
C VAL A 107 7.09 9.58 -11.59
N ARG A 108 7.87 9.03 -12.53
CA ARG A 108 7.67 9.32 -13.96
C ARG A 108 6.40 8.70 -14.50
N GLY A 109 6.05 7.48 -14.03
CA GLY A 109 4.77 6.83 -14.36
C GLY A 109 3.60 7.70 -13.96
N THR A 110 3.55 8.16 -12.71
CA THR A 110 2.50 9.06 -12.22
C THR A 110 2.46 10.37 -13.02
N GLN A 111 3.61 10.98 -13.30
CA GLN A 111 3.67 12.21 -14.12
C GLN A 111 3.11 11.97 -15.52
N THR A 112 3.46 10.84 -16.15
CA THR A 112 2.94 10.46 -17.47
C THR A 112 1.43 10.26 -17.43
N VAL A 113 0.92 9.53 -16.42
CA VAL A 113 -0.51 9.27 -16.26
C VAL A 113 -1.30 10.57 -16.06
N LEU A 114 -0.84 11.48 -15.20
CA LEU A 114 -1.49 12.78 -14.99
C LEU A 114 -1.54 13.63 -16.27
N THR A 115 -0.44 13.69 -16.99
CA THR A 115 -0.34 14.42 -18.27
C THR A 115 -1.22 13.79 -19.34
N ALA A 116 -1.22 12.46 -19.43
CA ALA A 116 -2.01 11.70 -20.38
C ALA A 116 -3.51 11.80 -20.10
N ALA A 117 -3.91 11.73 -18.82
CA ALA A 117 -5.30 11.92 -18.39
C ALA A 117 -5.82 13.30 -18.83
N ALA A 118 -5.06 14.36 -18.57
CA ALA A 118 -5.40 15.70 -19.03
C ALA A 118 -5.51 15.80 -20.56
N ALA A 119 -4.55 15.25 -21.30
CA ALA A 119 -4.56 15.23 -22.76
C ALA A 119 -5.71 14.41 -23.35
N ALA A 120 -6.16 13.37 -22.66
CA ALA A 120 -7.31 12.54 -23.04
C ALA A 120 -8.67 13.17 -22.70
N GLY A 121 -8.69 14.28 -21.94
CA GLY A 121 -9.90 14.92 -21.47
C GLY A 121 -10.54 14.25 -20.25
N VAL A 122 -9.78 13.46 -19.50
CA VAL A 122 -10.21 12.90 -18.21
C VAL A 122 -10.33 14.03 -17.19
N HIS A 123 -11.43 14.04 -16.43
CA HIS A 123 -11.68 15.12 -15.46
C HIS A 123 -11.22 14.76 -14.04
N ARG A 124 -11.06 13.50 -13.72
CA ARG A 124 -10.74 13.03 -12.35
C ARG A 124 -9.67 11.96 -12.37
N VAL A 125 -8.69 12.12 -11.49
CA VAL A 125 -7.68 11.09 -11.20
C VAL A 125 -7.72 10.79 -9.71
N VAL A 126 -7.82 9.52 -9.35
CA VAL A 126 -7.69 9.01 -8.00
C VAL A 126 -6.32 8.34 -7.89
N LEU A 127 -5.42 8.92 -7.11
CA LEU A 127 -4.10 8.38 -6.82
C LEU A 127 -4.13 7.63 -5.49
N CYS A 128 -3.55 6.45 -5.44
CA CYS A 128 -3.32 5.75 -4.18
C CYS A 128 -1.86 5.91 -3.77
N THR A 129 -1.61 6.46 -2.57
CA THR A 129 -0.28 6.60 -1.98
C THR A 129 -0.18 5.78 -0.68
N SER A 130 0.15 6.37 0.44
CA SER A 130 0.15 5.74 1.77
C SER A 130 0.12 6.80 2.85
N ALA A 131 -0.48 6.50 3.99
CA ALA A 131 -0.41 7.33 5.19
C ALA A 131 1.03 7.49 5.73
N MET A 132 1.98 6.67 5.29
CA MET A 132 3.41 6.86 5.61
C MET A 132 3.95 8.23 5.20
N VAL A 133 3.32 8.93 4.25
CA VAL A 133 3.73 10.27 3.82
C VAL A 133 3.59 11.34 4.92
N TYR A 134 2.77 11.11 5.93
CA TYR A 134 2.70 11.98 7.10
C TYR A 134 3.96 11.91 7.97
N GLY A 135 4.74 10.82 7.86
CA GLY A 135 5.90 10.55 8.71
C GLY A 135 5.50 10.02 10.09
N ALA A 136 6.26 9.09 10.61
CA ALA A 136 6.09 8.58 11.97
C ALA A 136 6.99 9.36 12.93
N LEU A 137 6.41 10.25 13.72
CA LEU A 137 7.11 11.19 14.58
C LEU A 137 6.60 11.14 16.02
N PRO A 138 7.46 11.38 17.02
CA PRO A 138 7.08 11.27 18.42
C PRO A 138 6.06 12.33 18.88
N ASP A 139 5.89 13.40 18.11
CA ASP A 139 4.97 14.50 18.35
C ASP A 139 3.72 14.48 17.45
N ASN A 140 3.49 13.39 16.73
CA ASN A 140 2.28 13.23 15.94
C ASN A 140 1.05 13.20 16.85
N GLU A 141 0.00 13.91 16.42
CA GLU A 141 -1.33 13.77 16.99
C GLU A 141 -1.92 12.39 16.66
N LEU A 142 -2.83 11.92 17.48
CA LEU A 142 -3.47 10.62 17.35
C LEU A 142 -5.01 10.78 17.42
N PRO A 143 -5.72 10.54 16.29
CA PRO A 143 -5.24 10.33 14.93
C PRO A 143 -4.79 11.60 14.21
N LEU A 144 -3.96 11.48 13.17
CA LEU A 144 -3.61 12.57 12.26
C LEU A 144 -4.82 12.94 11.39
N ALA A 145 -5.06 14.22 11.20
CA ALA A 145 -6.07 14.71 10.26
C ALA A 145 -5.62 14.48 8.80
N GLU A 146 -6.58 14.34 7.88
CA GLU A 146 -6.28 14.08 6.47
C GLU A 146 -5.55 15.23 5.78
N ASP A 147 -5.69 16.46 6.29
CA ASP A 147 -5.00 17.67 5.84
C ASP A 147 -3.73 17.99 6.64
N ALA A 148 -3.31 17.10 7.56
CA ALA A 148 -2.07 17.27 8.30
C ALA A 148 -0.86 17.39 7.36
N GLU A 149 0.18 18.07 7.84
CA GLU A 149 1.41 18.26 7.09
C GLU A 149 2.11 16.95 6.77
N LEU A 150 2.60 16.80 5.54
CA LEU A 150 3.40 15.65 5.12
C LEU A 150 4.84 15.83 5.60
N ARG A 151 5.21 15.12 6.67
CA ARG A 151 6.47 15.29 7.39
C ARG A 151 7.46 14.13 7.18
N ALA A 152 7.13 13.15 6.32
CA ALA A 152 8.06 12.08 5.96
C ALA A 152 9.30 12.63 5.25
N THR A 153 10.43 11.95 5.37
CA THR A 153 11.69 12.37 4.75
C THR A 153 11.70 12.09 3.25
N ALA A 154 12.15 13.07 2.47
CA ALA A 154 12.29 12.96 1.02
C ALA A 154 13.61 12.27 0.64
N GLU A 155 13.83 11.05 1.13
CA GLU A 155 14.99 10.23 0.75
C GLU A 155 14.67 9.35 -0.45
N ALA A 156 15.67 8.68 -1.04
CA ALA A 156 15.49 7.75 -2.15
C ALA A 156 14.88 6.41 -1.68
N THR A 157 13.71 6.48 -1.06
CA THR A 157 12.93 5.37 -0.49
C THR A 157 11.57 5.29 -1.18
N GLY A 158 10.83 4.20 -0.94
CA GLY A 158 9.44 4.10 -1.39
C GLY A 158 8.58 5.26 -0.87
N VAL A 159 8.76 5.65 0.40
CA VAL A 159 8.04 6.80 0.99
C VAL A 159 8.44 8.11 0.33
N GLY A 160 9.71 8.29 0.00
CA GLY A 160 10.19 9.46 -0.75
C GLY A 160 9.57 9.57 -2.14
N ASP A 161 9.40 8.43 -2.83
CA ASP A 161 8.69 8.38 -4.11
C ASP A 161 7.22 8.80 -3.94
N LEU A 162 6.53 8.28 -2.89
CA LEU A 162 5.15 8.65 -2.57
C LEU A 162 5.00 10.14 -2.25
N LEU A 163 5.95 10.74 -1.53
CA LEU A 163 5.97 12.20 -1.29
C LEU A 163 6.09 13.00 -2.59
N GLU A 164 6.89 12.54 -3.55
CA GLU A 164 6.99 13.23 -4.84
C GLU A 164 5.70 13.07 -5.65
N ILE A 165 5.04 11.92 -5.60
CA ILE A 165 3.70 11.70 -6.18
C ILE A 165 2.69 12.67 -5.57
N GLU A 166 2.68 12.87 -4.26
CA GLU A 166 1.83 13.84 -3.56
C GLU A 166 2.09 15.28 -4.05
N ARG A 167 3.35 15.63 -4.32
CA ARG A 167 3.70 16.94 -4.90
C ARG A 167 3.20 17.08 -6.32
N LEU A 168 3.29 16.03 -7.13
CA LEU A 168 2.70 16.00 -8.48
C LEU A 168 1.19 16.16 -8.42
N ALA A 169 0.51 15.43 -7.53
CA ALA A 169 -0.94 15.52 -7.31
C ALA A 169 -1.38 16.95 -6.99
N ARG A 170 -0.73 17.62 -6.04
CA ARG A 170 -1.04 19.01 -5.67
C ARG A 170 -0.79 20.04 -6.77
N ARG A 171 0.15 19.76 -7.68
CA ARG A 171 0.48 20.64 -8.81
C ARG A 171 -0.42 20.40 -10.02
N ALA A 172 -0.95 19.19 -10.16
CA ALA A 172 -1.70 18.76 -11.34
C ALA A 172 -2.88 19.67 -11.72
N PRO A 173 -3.76 20.13 -10.80
CA PRO A 173 -4.87 21.03 -11.15
C PRO A 173 -4.43 22.39 -11.69
N ARG A 174 -3.23 22.85 -11.29
CA ARG A 174 -2.67 24.11 -11.82
C ARG A 174 -1.97 23.92 -13.16
N ALA A 175 -1.30 22.76 -13.33
CA ALA A 175 -0.61 22.41 -14.58
C ALA A 175 -1.61 22.00 -15.69
N HIS A 176 -2.73 21.42 -15.30
CA HIS A 176 -3.76 20.86 -16.18
C HIS A 176 -5.15 21.35 -15.72
N PRO A 177 -5.56 22.57 -16.11
CA PRO A 177 -6.88 23.11 -15.73
C PRO A 177 -8.01 22.19 -16.16
N GLY A 178 -8.92 21.87 -15.22
CA GLY A 178 -10.02 20.93 -15.42
C GLY A 178 -9.75 19.50 -14.97
N LEU A 179 -8.52 19.19 -14.54
CA LEU A 179 -8.18 17.91 -13.92
C LEU A 179 -8.27 18.02 -12.39
N ASN A 180 -9.18 17.26 -11.77
CA ASN A 180 -9.25 17.11 -10.32
C ASN A 180 -8.45 15.86 -9.89
N VAL A 181 -7.68 15.98 -8.81
CA VAL A 181 -6.91 14.88 -8.26
C VAL A 181 -7.32 14.62 -6.83
N THR A 182 -7.78 13.40 -6.59
CA THR A 182 -8.04 12.85 -5.25
C THR A 182 -6.87 11.95 -4.87
N VAL A 183 -6.39 12.05 -3.64
CA VAL A 183 -5.32 11.19 -3.13
C VAL A 183 -5.86 10.32 -2.02
N VAL A 184 -5.70 9.01 -2.14
CA VAL A 184 -6.10 8.01 -1.14
C VAL A 184 -4.86 7.51 -0.41
N ARG A 185 -4.86 7.57 0.92
CA ARG A 185 -3.74 7.24 1.80
C ARG A 185 -4.12 6.10 2.74
N PRO A 186 -3.90 4.84 2.34
CA PRO A 186 -4.14 3.71 3.24
C PRO A 186 -3.13 3.67 4.39
N GLY A 187 -3.57 3.14 5.55
CA GLY A 187 -2.73 2.72 6.66
C GLY A 187 -1.86 1.51 6.31
N VAL A 188 -1.54 0.66 7.29
CA VAL A 188 -0.79 -0.58 7.03
C VAL A 188 -1.64 -1.53 6.20
N LEU A 189 -1.33 -1.66 4.91
CA LEU A 189 -2.09 -2.51 3.99
C LEU A 189 -1.83 -3.99 4.27
N VAL A 190 -2.91 -4.77 4.37
CA VAL A 190 -2.91 -6.22 4.62
C VAL A 190 -3.92 -6.89 3.70
N GLY A 191 -3.69 -8.15 3.39
CA GLY A 191 -4.52 -8.98 2.54
C GLY A 191 -3.96 -9.14 1.13
N GLY A 192 -4.43 -10.18 0.43
CA GLY A 192 -4.02 -10.47 -0.94
C GLY A 192 -2.52 -10.79 -1.10
N GLY A 193 -1.84 -11.19 -0.03
CA GLY A 193 -0.41 -11.48 -0.03
C GLY A 193 0.48 -10.24 -0.09
N THR A 194 0.00 -9.09 0.35
CA THR A 194 0.75 -7.83 0.42
C THR A 194 2.07 -8.01 1.15
N ASP A 195 3.17 -7.62 0.50
CA ASP A 195 4.54 -7.78 1.02
C ASP A 195 5.23 -6.43 1.18
N THR A 196 5.26 -5.93 2.40
CA THR A 196 5.87 -4.65 2.77
C THR A 196 6.86 -4.82 3.92
N ALA A 197 7.66 -3.81 4.21
CA ALA A 197 8.53 -3.82 5.39
C ALA A 197 7.72 -3.99 6.69
N LEU A 198 6.49 -3.46 6.73
CA LEU A 198 5.62 -3.55 7.91
C LEU A 198 4.98 -4.93 8.05
N THR A 199 4.53 -5.58 6.96
CA THR A 199 4.04 -6.97 7.03
C THR A 199 5.17 -7.93 7.39
N ARG A 200 6.38 -7.74 6.85
CA ARG A 200 7.58 -8.52 7.20
C ARG A 200 8.04 -8.33 8.66
N TYR A 201 7.66 -7.25 9.33
CA TYR A 201 7.90 -7.07 10.76
C TYR A 201 7.27 -8.19 11.58
N PHE A 202 6.07 -8.64 11.19
CA PHE A 202 5.35 -9.74 11.83
C PHE A 202 5.85 -11.15 11.45
N GLU A 203 6.69 -11.28 10.43
CA GLU A 203 7.38 -12.53 10.10
C GLU A 203 8.57 -12.82 11.05
N SER A 204 8.96 -11.82 11.85
CA SER A 204 10.09 -11.93 12.76
C SER A 204 9.73 -12.78 14.00
N PRO A 205 10.66 -13.59 14.51
CA PRO A 205 10.39 -14.43 15.69
C PRO A 205 10.19 -13.60 16.98
N ARG A 206 10.49 -12.32 16.94
CA ARG A 206 10.27 -11.35 18.00
C ARG A 206 9.99 -9.98 17.40
N LEU A 207 9.04 -9.26 17.96
CA LEU A 207 8.76 -7.88 17.57
C LEU A 207 9.84 -6.96 18.13
N LEU A 208 10.55 -6.25 17.25
CA LEU A 208 11.54 -5.26 17.66
C LEU A 208 10.84 -4.02 18.21
N VAL A 209 10.98 -3.77 19.48
CA VAL A 209 10.48 -2.56 20.15
C VAL A 209 11.64 -1.70 20.56
N VAL A 210 11.57 -0.42 20.28
CA VAL A 210 12.60 0.54 20.69
C VAL A 210 12.22 1.13 22.04
N ALA A 211 13.14 1.09 23.00
CA ALA A 211 12.90 1.58 24.36
C ALA A 211 12.42 3.05 24.34
N GLY A 212 11.29 3.31 24.98
CA GLY A 212 10.65 4.62 25.02
C GLY A 212 9.84 5.01 23.78
N SER A 213 9.70 4.12 22.80
CA SER A 213 8.78 4.30 21.66
C SER A 213 7.34 4.00 22.04
N ARG A 214 6.40 4.58 21.30
CA ARG A 214 4.97 4.34 21.45
C ARG A 214 4.34 4.17 20.07
N PRO A 215 4.57 3.04 19.39
CA PRO A 215 3.91 2.78 18.12
C PRO A 215 2.41 2.59 18.34
N ALA A 216 1.63 3.05 17.37
CA ALA A 216 0.21 2.79 17.28
C ALA A 216 -0.04 2.16 15.91
N TRP A 217 -0.77 1.04 15.87
CA TRP A 217 -0.95 0.23 14.69
C TRP A 217 -2.36 0.39 14.15
N GLN A 218 -2.47 0.97 12.97
CA GLN A 218 -3.71 1.03 12.22
C GLN A 218 -3.53 0.27 10.91
N PHE A 219 -4.35 -0.74 10.74
CA PHE A 219 -4.35 -1.56 9.54
C PHE A 219 -5.39 -1.06 8.53
N CYS A 220 -5.19 -1.45 7.29
CA CYS A 220 -6.12 -1.25 6.19
C CYS A 220 -6.24 -2.58 5.44
N HIS A 221 -7.42 -3.19 5.43
CA HIS A 221 -7.63 -4.39 4.65
C HIS A 221 -7.76 -4.04 3.16
N ILE A 222 -7.22 -4.90 2.28
CA ILE A 222 -7.25 -4.68 0.83
C ILE A 222 -8.69 -4.53 0.29
N GLU A 223 -9.66 -5.25 0.86
CA GLU A 223 -11.07 -5.12 0.49
C GLU A 223 -11.65 -3.76 0.87
N ASP A 224 -11.31 -3.23 2.05
CA ASP A 224 -11.72 -1.91 2.49
C ASP A 224 -11.10 -0.82 1.62
N LEU A 225 -9.82 -0.98 1.24
CA LEU A 225 -9.19 -0.05 0.29
C LEU A 225 -9.89 -0.06 -1.06
N CYS A 226 -10.21 -1.24 -1.62
CA CYS A 226 -10.94 -1.34 -2.89
C CYS A 226 -12.34 -0.72 -2.79
N SER A 227 -13.07 -0.99 -1.70
CA SER A 227 -14.40 -0.43 -1.50
C SER A 227 -14.38 1.10 -1.31
N ALA A 228 -13.35 1.64 -0.63
CA ALA A 228 -13.15 3.08 -0.49
C ALA A 228 -12.81 3.75 -1.82
N LEU A 229 -11.98 3.10 -2.66
CA LEU A 229 -11.63 3.58 -3.99
C LEU A 229 -12.86 3.60 -4.92
N GLU A 230 -13.66 2.52 -4.94
CA GLU A 230 -14.92 2.48 -5.68
C GLU A 230 -15.87 3.57 -5.18
N TYR A 231 -16.05 3.70 -3.86
CA TYR A 231 -16.91 4.70 -3.25
C TYR A 231 -16.48 6.12 -3.65
N ALA A 232 -15.16 6.41 -3.59
CA ALA A 232 -14.63 7.71 -4.01
C ALA A 232 -14.85 8.00 -5.49
N VAL A 233 -14.86 6.96 -6.35
CA VAL A 233 -15.16 7.10 -7.78
C VAL A 233 -16.65 7.39 -8.00
N VAL A 234 -17.53 6.59 -7.41
CA VAL A 234 -18.99 6.64 -7.62
C VAL A 234 -19.58 7.90 -6.99
N GLU A 235 -19.30 8.15 -5.71
CA GLU A 235 -19.84 9.28 -4.95
C GLU A 235 -19.06 10.58 -5.18
N LYS A 236 -18.02 10.53 -6.01
CA LYS A 236 -17.19 11.70 -6.37
C LYS A 236 -16.58 12.41 -5.16
N VAL A 237 -16.13 11.61 -4.18
CA VAL A 237 -15.44 12.17 -3.02
C VAL A 237 -14.07 12.70 -3.45
N GLU A 238 -13.76 13.93 -3.11
CA GLU A 238 -12.57 14.65 -3.55
C GLU A 238 -11.64 15.01 -2.38
N GLY A 239 -10.39 15.32 -2.71
CA GLY A 239 -9.37 15.78 -1.77
C GLY A 239 -8.46 14.66 -1.30
N GLU A 240 -7.87 14.85 -0.14
CA GLU A 240 -7.05 13.84 0.54
C GLU A 240 -7.95 12.96 1.39
N LEU A 241 -7.90 11.65 1.15
CA LEU A 241 -8.72 10.65 1.83
C LEU A 241 -7.82 9.65 2.54
N ALA A 242 -8.06 9.43 3.81
CA ALA A 242 -7.37 8.37 4.55
C ALA A 242 -8.26 7.12 4.65
N VAL A 243 -7.64 5.94 4.52
CA VAL A 243 -8.33 4.63 4.61
C VAL A 243 -7.61 3.75 5.61
N GLY A 244 -8.35 3.28 6.61
CA GLY A 244 -7.88 2.35 7.63
C GLY A 244 -9.04 1.87 8.48
N CYS A 245 -8.80 0.87 9.31
CA CYS A 245 -9.74 0.45 10.32
C CYS A 245 -10.03 1.58 11.30
N ASP A 246 -11.20 1.57 11.92
CA ASP A 246 -11.53 2.52 12.97
C ASP A 246 -10.64 2.29 14.20
N GLY A 247 -10.10 3.36 14.77
CA GLY A 247 -9.18 3.29 15.92
C GLY A 247 -7.80 2.76 15.54
N TRP A 248 -7.10 2.21 16.52
CA TRP A 248 -5.77 1.61 16.39
C TRP A 248 -5.52 0.64 17.54
N LEU A 249 -4.48 -0.19 17.42
CA LEU A 249 -3.97 -1.05 18.48
C LEU A 249 -2.69 -0.44 19.06
N GLU A 250 -2.57 -0.45 20.39
CA GLU A 250 -1.33 -0.17 21.08
C GLU A 250 -0.36 -1.36 20.93
N GLN A 251 0.93 -1.13 21.15
CA GLN A 251 1.95 -2.18 20.99
C GLN A 251 1.68 -3.41 21.88
N GLU A 252 1.20 -3.19 23.09
CA GLU A 252 0.89 -4.24 24.05
C GLU A 252 -0.27 -5.13 23.56
N GLU A 253 -1.28 -4.53 22.94
CA GLU A 253 -2.42 -5.26 22.36
C GLU A 253 -1.97 -6.10 21.17
N VAL A 254 -1.10 -5.53 20.30
CA VAL A 254 -0.50 -6.29 19.17
C VAL A 254 0.30 -7.49 19.68
N GLU A 255 1.06 -7.35 20.76
CA GLU A 255 1.82 -8.45 21.36
C GLU A 255 0.92 -9.54 21.96
N GLU A 256 -0.16 -9.14 22.62
CA GLU A 256 -1.14 -10.05 23.19
C GLU A 256 -1.86 -10.84 22.09
N LEU A 257 -2.37 -10.14 21.07
CA LEU A 257 -3.10 -10.75 19.95
C LEU A 257 -2.21 -11.64 19.08
N SER A 258 -0.98 -11.21 18.81
CA SER A 258 -0.05 -11.98 17.97
C SER A 258 0.63 -13.14 18.70
N GLY A 259 0.72 -13.10 20.03
CA GLY A 259 1.52 -14.02 20.81
C GLY A 259 3.04 -13.92 20.56
N ILE A 260 3.49 -12.94 19.76
CA ILE A 260 4.90 -12.74 19.45
C ILE A 260 5.55 -11.89 20.54
N ARG A 261 6.55 -12.43 21.21
CA ARG A 261 7.25 -11.72 22.28
C ARG A 261 8.07 -10.55 21.74
N ARG A 262 8.05 -9.42 22.47
CA ARG A 262 8.92 -8.27 22.15
C ARG A 262 10.40 -8.58 22.38
N MET A 263 11.24 -7.89 21.63
CA MET A 263 12.65 -7.72 21.87
C MET A 263 12.94 -6.22 21.98
N GLU A 264 13.08 -5.74 23.21
CA GLU A 264 13.30 -4.32 23.44
C GLU A 264 14.79 -3.95 23.32
N LEU A 265 15.09 -2.91 22.52
CA LEU A 265 16.43 -2.40 22.33
C LEU A 265 16.48 -0.89 22.59
N PRO A 266 17.58 -0.38 23.20
CA PRO A 266 17.82 1.06 23.27
C PRO A 266 17.87 1.69 21.86
N SER A 267 17.31 2.88 21.69
CA SER A 267 17.21 3.58 20.41
C SER A 267 18.53 3.66 19.65
N ALA A 268 19.63 4.05 20.31
CA ALA A 268 20.95 4.13 19.68
C ALA A 268 21.45 2.76 19.15
N VAL A 269 21.06 1.66 19.79
CA VAL A 269 21.43 0.30 19.37
C VAL A 269 20.58 -0.12 18.17
N ALA A 270 19.26 0.08 18.24
CA ALA A 270 18.34 -0.29 17.18
C ALA A 270 18.65 0.47 15.88
N LEU A 271 18.72 1.79 15.93
CA LEU A 271 19.03 2.65 14.77
C LEU A 271 20.44 2.39 14.22
N GLY A 272 21.43 2.23 15.09
CA GLY A 272 22.80 1.91 14.69
C GLY A 272 22.94 0.53 14.02
N ALA A 273 22.18 -0.46 14.49
CA ALA A 273 22.12 -1.78 13.87
C ALA A 273 21.41 -1.73 12.51
N ALA A 274 20.25 -1.07 12.43
CA ALA A 274 19.50 -0.91 11.19
C ALA A 274 20.33 -0.20 10.11
N ALA A 275 20.98 0.93 10.45
CA ALA A 275 21.85 1.67 9.53
C ALA A 275 23.03 0.83 9.05
N ARG A 276 23.63 0.01 9.92
CA ARG A 276 24.75 -0.85 9.54
C ARG A 276 24.29 -1.99 8.63
N LEU A 277 23.17 -2.65 8.95
CA LEU A 277 22.62 -3.75 8.16
C LEU A 277 22.21 -3.27 6.76
N HIS A 278 21.58 -2.12 6.68
CA HIS A 278 21.22 -1.50 5.39
C HIS A 278 22.47 -1.16 4.55
N ARG A 279 23.49 -0.54 5.16
CA ARG A 279 24.75 -0.17 4.45
C ARG A 279 25.47 -1.37 3.84
N ILE A 280 25.40 -2.54 4.47
CA ILE A 280 26.01 -3.78 3.95
C ILE A 280 25.03 -4.62 3.12
N GLY A 281 23.86 -4.07 2.77
CA GLY A 281 22.86 -4.70 1.92
C GLY A 281 22.13 -5.89 2.56
N LEU A 282 22.16 -6.02 3.90
CA LEU A 282 21.45 -7.10 4.60
C LEU A 282 19.97 -6.75 4.90
N THR A 283 19.59 -5.48 4.90
CA THR A 283 18.20 -5.05 5.00
C THR A 283 17.84 -4.21 3.78
N PRO A 284 16.67 -4.44 3.16
CA PRO A 284 16.23 -3.64 2.03
C PRO A 284 15.84 -2.22 2.45
N SER A 285 15.25 -2.06 3.64
CA SER A 285 14.76 -0.77 4.15
C SER A 285 15.86 0.02 4.85
N PRO A 286 15.93 1.34 4.62
CA PRO A 286 16.84 2.23 5.35
C PRO A 286 16.47 2.33 6.84
N ALA A 287 17.41 2.78 7.66
CA ALA A 287 17.19 2.92 9.11
C ALA A 287 16.06 3.91 9.46
N GLY A 288 15.78 4.88 8.60
CA GLY A 288 14.68 5.83 8.77
C GLY A 288 13.31 5.18 8.79
N ASP A 289 13.11 4.09 8.03
CA ASP A 289 11.83 3.38 7.99
C ASP A 289 11.49 2.68 9.32
N LEU A 290 12.48 2.47 10.20
CA LEU A 290 12.24 1.96 11.54
C LEU A 290 11.33 2.89 12.37
N ALA A 291 11.27 4.18 12.03
CA ALA A 291 10.39 5.14 12.68
C ALA A 291 8.92 4.70 12.63
N TYR A 292 8.49 4.04 11.56
CA TYR A 292 7.10 3.57 11.38
C TYR A 292 6.72 2.41 12.32
N THR A 293 7.69 1.79 12.98
CA THR A 293 7.47 0.82 14.07
C THR A 293 7.78 1.42 15.45
N MET A 294 8.08 2.72 15.54
CA MET A 294 8.46 3.40 16.78
C MET A 294 7.45 4.47 17.21
N TYR A 295 6.85 5.17 16.25
CA TYR A 295 6.03 6.35 16.52
C TYR A 295 4.68 6.24 15.81
N PRO A 296 3.64 6.92 16.31
CA PRO A 296 2.32 6.87 15.73
C PRO A 296 2.26 7.59 14.37
N TRP A 297 1.45 7.03 13.46
CA TRP A 297 1.08 7.64 12.19
C TRP A 297 -0.32 7.19 11.75
N VAL A 298 -1.17 6.99 12.75
CA VAL A 298 -2.60 6.66 12.60
C VAL A 298 -3.33 7.84 12.00
N VAL A 299 -4.23 7.58 11.06
CA VAL A 299 -4.97 8.61 10.33
C VAL A 299 -6.46 8.57 10.64
N SER A 300 -7.11 9.72 10.55
CA SER A 300 -8.56 9.83 10.63
C SER A 300 -9.16 9.68 9.22
N GLY A 301 -10.08 8.74 9.02
CA GLY A 301 -10.86 8.59 7.78
C GLY A 301 -12.09 9.48 7.74
N SER A 302 -12.05 10.67 8.33
CA SER A 302 -13.22 11.50 8.59
C SER A 302 -13.98 11.90 7.31
N ARG A 303 -13.28 12.23 6.22
CA ARG A 303 -13.93 12.66 4.96
C ARG A 303 -14.74 11.54 4.31
N LEU A 304 -14.20 10.31 4.28
CA LEU A 304 -14.95 9.16 3.80
C LEU A 304 -16.12 8.82 4.72
N HIS A 305 -15.91 8.94 6.03
CA HIS A 305 -16.96 8.75 7.02
C HIS A 305 -18.10 9.77 6.89
N ASP A 306 -17.77 11.04 6.69
CA ASP A 306 -18.76 12.11 6.48
C ASP A 306 -19.51 11.94 5.16
N ALA A 307 -18.83 11.37 4.15
CA ALA A 307 -19.46 10.99 2.89
C ALA A 307 -20.35 9.74 2.98
N GLY A 308 -20.27 8.96 4.06
CA GLY A 308 -21.11 7.77 4.30
C GLY A 308 -20.40 6.42 4.17
N TRP A 309 -19.13 6.39 3.79
CA TRP A 309 -18.34 5.14 3.75
C TRP A 309 -17.81 4.76 5.14
N ARG A 310 -17.70 3.46 5.41
CA ARG A 310 -17.09 2.91 6.64
C ARG A 310 -16.27 1.66 6.32
N PRO A 311 -15.15 1.43 7.03
CA PRO A 311 -14.44 0.17 6.92
C PRO A 311 -15.31 -0.98 7.45
N ARG A 312 -15.12 -2.17 6.92
CA ARG A 312 -15.77 -3.40 7.37
C ARG A 312 -14.93 -4.17 8.37
N TRP A 313 -13.62 -4.06 8.25
CA TRP A 313 -12.65 -4.80 9.04
C TRP A 313 -12.24 -4.01 10.27
N THR A 314 -12.01 -4.72 11.39
CA THR A 314 -11.39 -4.17 12.59
C THR A 314 -9.87 -4.39 12.56
N ASN A 315 -9.12 -3.63 13.36
CA ASN A 315 -7.67 -3.79 13.45
C ASN A 315 -7.27 -5.19 13.93
N GLU A 316 -8.04 -5.78 14.83
CA GLU A 316 -7.83 -7.14 15.38
C GLU A 316 -8.02 -8.21 14.29
N GLU A 317 -9.09 -8.11 13.50
CA GLU A 317 -9.37 -9.04 12.40
C GLU A 317 -8.28 -8.97 11.31
N VAL A 318 -7.87 -7.76 10.93
CA VAL A 318 -6.81 -7.57 9.93
C VAL A 318 -5.46 -8.07 10.45
N LEU A 319 -5.15 -7.84 11.74
CA LEU A 319 -3.95 -8.40 12.36
C LEU A 319 -3.99 -9.93 12.36
N ALA A 320 -5.13 -10.54 12.66
CA ALA A 320 -5.30 -12.00 12.66
C ALA A 320 -5.05 -12.57 11.25
N GLU A 321 -5.61 -11.96 10.20
CA GLU A 321 -5.37 -12.35 8.82
C GLU A 321 -3.89 -12.20 8.42
N LEU A 322 -3.25 -11.08 8.79
CA LEU A 322 -1.83 -10.89 8.57
C LEU A 322 -1.00 -12.01 9.19
N LEU A 323 -1.32 -12.41 10.42
CA LEU A 323 -0.60 -13.49 11.11
C LEU A 323 -0.80 -14.84 10.44
N GLU A 324 -1.98 -15.11 9.88
CA GLU A 324 -2.24 -16.29 9.07
C GLU A 324 -1.46 -16.26 7.74
N GLU A 325 -1.44 -15.13 7.04
CA GLU A 325 -0.71 -14.96 5.79
C GLU A 325 0.81 -15.15 5.96
N VAL A 326 1.36 -14.69 7.08
CA VAL A 326 2.81 -14.80 7.37
C VAL A 326 3.16 -16.10 8.10
N ALA A 327 2.19 -16.93 8.47
CA ALA A 327 2.43 -18.17 9.18
C ALA A 327 3.40 -19.10 8.41
N GLY A 328 4.44 -19.54 9.09
CA GLY A 328 5.51 -20.36 8.50
C GLY A 328 6.50 -19.61 7.62
N ARG A 329 6.37 -18.31 7.47
CA ARG A 329 7.41 -17.45 6.89
C ARG A 329 8.35 -16.99 8.00
N HIS A 330 9.63 -16.94 7.71
CA HIS A 330 10.64 -16.47 8.67
C HIS A 330 11.50 -15.40 8.02
N THR A 331 11.46 -14.23 8.58
CA THR A 331 12.28 -13.10 8.16
C THR A 331 13.34 -12.80 9.20
N VAL A 332 14.58 -12.60 8.76
CA VAL A 332 15.66 -12.05 9.59
C VAL A 332 16.16 -10.78 8.94
N ALA A 333 16.10 -9.68 9.69
CA ALA A 333 16.50 -8.36 9.22
C ALA A 333 15.77 -7.91 7.93
N GLY A 334 14.47 -8.23 7.78
CA GLY A 334 13.65 -7.83 6.63
C GLY A 334 13.84 -8.70 5.36
N ARG A 335 14.71 -9.72 5.39
CA ARG A 335 14.85 -10.69 4.29
C ARG A 335 14.24 -12.03 4.65
N ARG A 336 13.44 -12.59 3.74
CA ARG A 336 12.91 -13.94 3.88
C ARG A 336 14.02 -14.97 3.69
N LEU A 337 14.10 -15.92 4.64
CA LEU A 337 15.05 -17.02 4.57
C LEU A 337 14.41 -18.21 3.86
N GLY A 338 15.16 -18.79 2.91
CA GLY A 338 14.76 -20.04 2.30
C GLY A 338 14.70 -21.17 3.35
N ARG A 339 13.85 -22.19 3.12
CA ARG A 339 13.65 -23.34 4.02
C ARG A 339 14.96 -24.06 4.45
N LYS A 340 16.03 -23.95 3.64
CA LYS A 340 17.35 -24.54 3.93
C LYS A 340 18.23 -23.66 4.81
N ASP A 341 17.95 -22.35 4.85
CA ASP A 341 18.75 -21.36 5.59
C ASP A 341 18.20 -21.09 6.99
N ALA A 342 16.93 -21.44 7.25
CA ALA A 342 16.24 -21.20 8.52
C ALA A 342 16.90 -21.96 9.70
N THR A 343 17.47 -23.17 9.45
CA THR A 343 18.21 -23.94 10.46
C THR A 343 19.59 -23.36 10.75
N ALA A 344 20.25 -22.74 9.77
CA ALA A 344 21.53 -22.05 9.94
C ALA A 344 21.35 -20.66 10.57
N ALA A 345 20.26 -19.97 10.29
CA ALA A 345 19.98 -18.63 10.82
C ALA A 345 19.52 -18.63 12.27
N GLY A 346 18.90 -19.72 12.77
CA GLY A 346 18.64 -19.91 14.20
C GLY A 346 19.92 -19.85 15.04
N ALA A 347 21.03 -20.38 14.51
CA ALA A 347 22.34 -20.30 15.12
C ALA A 347 23.04 -18.94 14.86
N ALA A 348 22.88 -18.36 13.65
CA ALA A 348 23.53 -17.10 13.27
C ALA A 348 22.82 -15.88 13.86
N GLY A 349 21.49 -15.90 13.99
CA GLY A 349 20.72 -14.83 14.64
C GLY A 349 21.07 -14.68 16.13
N ALA A 350 21.28 -15.81 16.83
CA ALA A 350 21.81 -15.81 18.18
C ALA A 350 23.26 -15.29 18.23
N THR A 351 24.07 -15.56 17.22
CA THR A 351 25.47 -15.12 17.14
C THR A 351 25.57 -13.61 16.84
N VAL A 352 24.73 -13.05 15.99
CA VAL A 352 24.72 -11.60 15.69
C VAL A 352 24.21 -10.80 16.90
N ALA A 353 23.19 -11.30 17.61
CA ALA A 353 22.72 -10.71 18.87
C ALA A 353 23.81 -10.78 19.96
N LEU A 354 24.52 -11.89 20.06
CA LEU A 354 25.63 -12.07 21.01
C LEU A 354 26.86 -11.21 20.66
N LEU A 355 27.21 -11.08 19.38
CA LEU A 355 28.33 -10.22 18.94
C LEU A 355 28.02 -8.73 19.12
N GLY A 356 26.76 -8.31 18.88
CA GLY A 356 26.30 -6.96 19.19
C GLY A 356 26.35 -6.65 20.68
N ALA A 357 25.84 -7.55 21.52
CA ALA A 357 25.88 -7.42 22.97
C ALA A 357 27.32 -7.44 23.54
N ALA A 358 28.18 -8.32 23.00
CA ALA A 358 29.59 -8.39 23.41
C ALA A 358 30.39 -7.11 23.04
N ALA A 359 30.09 -6.50 21.90
CA ALA A 359 30.72 -5.24 21.49
C ALA A 359 30.30 -4.05 22.39
N VAL A 360 29.03 -4.01 22.81
CA VAL A 360 28.52 -3.00 23.75
C VAL A 360 29.13 -3.19 25.14
N VAL A 361 29.18 -4.42 25.63
CA VAL A 361 29.79 -4.75 26.93
C VAL A 361 31.30 -4.43 26.92
N ARG A 362 32.02 -4.74 25.82
CA ARG A 362 33.45 -4.36 25.69
C ARG A 362 33.64 -2.86 25.67
N ARG A 363 32.78 -2.07 24.99
CA ARG A 363 32.85 -0.59 25.00
C ARG A 363 32.56 -0.03 26.39
N ALA A 364 31.53 -0.53 27.06
CA ALA A 364 31.17 -0.10 28.42
C ALA A 364 32.31 -0.42 29.44
N ARG A 365 32.93 -1.60 29.34
CA ARG A 365 34.10 -1.97 30.16
C ARG A 365 35.34 -1.12 29.86
N LYS A 366 35.55 -0.73 28.59
CA LYS A 366 36.65 0.14 28.19
C LYS A 366 36.47 1.61 28.63
N ALA A 367 35.21 2.08 28.67
CA ALA A 367 34.86 3.40 29.20
C ALA A 367 35.07 3.46 30.72
N ARG A 368 34.68 2.41 31.48
CA ARG A 368 34.90 2.31 32.94
C ARG A 368 36.36 2.14 33.38
N ARG A 369 37.27 1.79 32.48
CA ARG A 369 38.73 1.68 32.77
C ARG A 369 39.52 2.96 32.44
N ARG A 370 38.83 4.00 31.97
CA ARG A 370 39.43 5.32 31.63
C ARG A 370 38.98 6.44 32.58
N ILE A 371 38.25 6.09 33.64
CA ILE A 371 37.98 6.92 34.84
C ILE A 371 38.76 6.28 36.00
#